data_de1a98f2baf4193e62d5b2643914c2ae
#
_entry.id   de1a98f2baf4193e62d5b2643914c2ae
#
_cell.length_a   1.000
_cell.length_b   1.000
_cell.length_c   1.000
_cell.angle_alpha   90.00
_cell.angle_beta   90.00
_cell.angle_gamma   90.00
#
_symmetry.space_group_name_H-M   'P 1'
#
loop_
_entity.id
_entity.type
_entity.pdbx_description
1 polymer ?
#
loop_
_entity_poly.entity_id
_entity_poly.type
_entity_poly.pdbx_seq_one_letter_code
_entity_poly.pdbx_strand_id
1 'polypeptide(L)'
;ENHYLLMATKRGLIKKTKLSAYSRPKKNGIIAIKLREDDELVDVVVTKDGDDIVLSTANGMAIRFDQEDARSMGRNSSGVKGINLSASDELVGMVVAEPEQALLTVCENGFGKRTRFGFVTGKDDDPVDESSGTARYRRQRRGGKGLRDIKAGGRNGKVVGIVRVDEDDEILMMTSRGKLQRVAVREISLVGRNTKGVRIMRLDKNDTLSAVVRVPPDDEAEDLSVNPEDNPSSPDGTTPALGERSENIETDSISSGEENQDTIAPANEDSANEDSANEDSDNSDSESGNLGESDV
;
A
#
# COMPACT_ATOMS: atom_id res chain seq x y z
N GLU A 1 12.30 -23.38 8.76
CA GLU A 1 12.12 -23.05 10.19
C GLU A 1 12.42 -21.57 10.55
N ASN A 2 13.12 -20.82 9.70
CA ASN A 2 13.51 -19.42 9.92
C ASN A 2 12.66 -18.42 9.12
N HIS A 3 11.37 -18.68 9.02
CA HIS A 3 10.46 -17.75 8.35
C HIS A 3 9.66 -16.94 9.36
N TYR A 4 9.41 -15.70 8.99
CA TYR A 4 8.68 -14.75 9.81
C TYR A 4 7.56 -14.10 8.98
N LEU A 5 6.47 -13.75 9.62
CA LEU A 5 5.52 -12.77 9.10
C LEU A 5 5.95 -11.38 9.56
N LEU A 6 6.23 -10.52 8.62
CA LEU A 6 6.43 -9.10 8.85
C LEU A 6 5.17 -8.36 8.43
N MET A 7 4.61 -7.59 9.34
CA MET A 7 3.39 -6.80 9.17
C MET A 7 3.75 -5.33 9.25
N ALA A 8 3.16 -4.50 8.41
CA ALA A 8 3.38 -3.06 8.42
C ALA A 8 2.05 -2.31 8.57
N THR A 9 2.05 -1.24 9.37
CA THR A 9 0.88 -0.42 9.62
C THR A 9 0.97 0.95 8.97
N LYS A 10 -0.16 1.58 8.73
CA LYS A 10 -0.30 2.90 8.10
C LYS A 10 0.51 3.98 8.80
N ARG A 11 0.63 3.89 10.13
CA ARG A 11 1.46 4.80 10.94
C ARG A 11 2.96 4.45 10.97
N GLY A 12 3.41 3.54 10.08
CA GLY A 12 4.82 3.20 9.89
C GLY A 12 5.41 2.31 10.97
N LEU A 13 4.59 1.56 11.70
CA LEU A 13 5.05 0.51 12.58
C LEU A 13 5.24 -0.78 11.79
N ILE A 14 6.20 -1.59 12.22
CA ILE A 14 6.42 -2.94 11.71
C ILE A 14 6.43 -3.94 12.85
N LYS A 15 5.96 -5.14 12.59
CA LYS A 15 5.91 -6.23 13.54
C LYS A 15 6.38 -7.53 12.90
N LYS A 16 7.46 -8.11 13.46
CA LYS A 16 8.01 -9.39 13.04
C LYS A 16 7.57 -10.47 14.02
N THR A 17 7.00 -11.57 13.52
CA THR A 17 6.57 -12.72 14.33
C THR A 17 6.95 -14.00 13.61
N LYS A 18 7.48 -14.99 14.33
CA LYS A 18 7.80 -16.29 13.74
C LYS A 18 6.57 -16.89 13.07
N LEU A 19 6.71 -17.41 11.86
CA LEU A 19 5.61 -18.03 11.12
C LEU A 19 4.98 -19.20 11.89
N SER A 20 5.79 -19.95 12.63
CA SER A 20 5.32 -21.05 13.50
C SER A 20 4.33 -20.63 14.59
N ALA A 21 4.31 -19.34 14.97
CA ALA A 21 3.31 -18.82 15.90
C ALA A 21 1.87 -18.83 15.37
N TYR A 22 1.71 -19.04 14.06
CA TYR A 22 0.42 -19.08 13.36
C TYR A 22 0.03 -20.50 12.91
N SER A 23 0.82 -21.54 13.23
CA SER A 23 0.62 -22.92 12.79
C SER A 23 -0.66 -23.59 13.30
N ARG A 24 -1.28 -23.05 14.33
CA ARG A 24 -2.52 -23.61 14.93
C ARG A 24 -3.62 -22.54 14.96
N PRO A 25 -4.21 -22.20 13.81
CA PRO A 25 -5.34 -21.27 13.79
C PRO A 25 -6.56 -21.93 14.45
N LYS A 26 -7.33 -21.12 15.17
CA LYS A 26 -8.63 -21.57 15.72
C LYS A 26 -9.71 -21.33 14.67
N LYS A 27 -10.87 -22.03 14.79
CA LYS A 27 -12.02 -21.82 13.90
C LYS A 27 -12.44 -20.34 13.79
N ASN A 28 -12.32 -19.59 14.88
CA ASN A 28 -12.65 -18.16 14.94
C ASN A 28 -11.43 -17.27 14.63
N GLY A 29 -10.36 -17.80 14.07
CA GLY A 29 -9.12 -17.09 13.82
C GLY A 29 -8.28 -16.87 15.08
N ILE A 30 -7.15 -16.22 14.89
CA ILE A 30 -6.23 -15.83 15.97
C ILE A 30 -5.76 -14.39 15.74
N ILE A 31 -5.58 -13.64 16.82
CA ILE A 31 -5.04 -12.28 16.72
C ILE A 31 -3.61 -12.35 16.19
N ALA A 32 -3.35 -11.64 15.09
CA ALA A 32 -2.05 -11.57 14.45
C ALA A 32 -1.24 -10.35 14.91
N ILE A 33 -1.88 -9.23 15.18
CA ILE A 33 -1.29 -7.96 15.59
C ILE A 33 -2.25 -7.21 16.51
N LYS A 34 -1.72 -6.44 17.47
CA LYS A 34 -2.49 -5.47 18.23
C LYS A 34 -2.30 -4.10 17.58
N LEU A 35 -3.26 -3.68 16.78
CA LEU A 35 -3.26 -2.33 16.20
C LEU A 35 -3.41 -1.29 17.30
N ARG A 36 -2.80 -0.13 17.11
CA ARG A 36 -3.04 1.05 17.94
C ARG A 36 -4.34 1.72 17.50
N GLU A 37 -4.84 2.61 18.33
CA GLU A 37 -5.98 3.46 17.98
C GLU A 37 -5.67 4.27 16.71
N ASP A 38 -6.63 4.33 15.79
CA ASP A 38 -6.53 4.95 14.47
C ASP A 38 -5.35 4.47 13.59
N ASP A 39 -4.89 3.23 13.75
CA ASP A 39 -3.89 2.62 12.89
C ASP A 39 -4.49 1.43 12.12
N GLU A 40 -4.00 1.20 10.91
CA GLU A 40 -4.50 0.18 10.00
C GLU A 40 -3.35 -0.72 9.56
N LEU A 41 -3.63 -2.01 9.33
CA LEU A 41 -2.69 -2.92 8.68
C LEU A 41 -2.66 -2.61 7.19
N VAL A 42 -1.47 -2.29 6.67
CA VAL A 42 -1.28 -1.96 5.25
C VAL A 42 -0.79 -3.17 4.48
N ASP A 43 0.18 -3.90 5.03
CA ASP A 43 0.84 -4.95 4.28
C ASP A 43 1.37 -6.07 5.18
N VAL A 44 1.50 -7.27 4.61
CA VAL A 44 2.04 -8.46 5.27
C VAL A 44 2.90 -9.24 4.29
N VAL A 45 4.16 -9.49 4.65
CA VAL A 45 5.09 -10.28 3.83
C VAL A 45 5.71 -11.40 4.66
N VAL A 46 6.05 -12.51 3.99
CA VAL A 46 6.89 -13.56 4.56
C VAL A 46 8.34 -13.18 4.35
N THR A 47 9.15 -13.27 5.40
CA THR A 47 10.58 -12.97 5.36
C THR A 47 11.39 -14.10 5.96
N LYS A 48 12.65 -14.20 5.56
CA LYS A 48 13.67 -15.12 6.08
C LYS A 48 14.91 -14.33 6.50
N ASP A 49 15.82 -14.99 7.19
CA ASP A 49 17.09 -14.38 7.60
C ASP A 49 17.88 -13.89 6.36
N GLY A 50 18.42 -12.68 6.45
CA GLY A 50 19.15 -12.02 5.38
C GLY A 50 18.32 -11.18 4.41
N ASP A 51 17.00 -11.19 4.53
CA ASP A 51 16.12 -10.38 3.69
C ASP A 51 16.23 -8.88 4.03
N ASP A 52 16.18 -8.05 3.01
CA ASP A 52 16.00 -6.60 3.15
C ASP A 52 14.55 -6.20 2.94
N ILE A 53 14.09 -5.28 3.76
CA ILE A 53 12.74 -4.75 3.71
C ILE A 53 12.77 -3.33 3.17
N VAL A 54 11.87 -3.03 2.24
CA VAL A 54 11.60 -1.67 1.80
C VAL A 54 10.18 -1.26 2.19
N LEU A 55 10.08 -0.14 2.90
CA LEU A 55 8.82 0.54 3.20
C LEU A 55 8.73 1.80 2.35
N SER A 56 7.55 2.10 1.82
CA SER A 56 7.30 3.35 1.07
C SER A 56 6.11 4.11 1.61
N THR A 57 6.18 5.45 1.47
CA THR A 57 5.17 6.36 2.00
C THR A 57 4.42 7.11 0.91
N ALA A 58 3.24 7.61 1.23
CA ALA A 58 2.39 8.39 0.33
C ALA A 58 3.09 9.64 -0.23
N ASN A 59 3.99 10.25 0.55
CA ASN A 59 4.77 11.41 0.12
C ASN A 59 6.04 11.04 -0.66
N GLY A 60 6.20 9.76 -1.04
CA GLY A 60 7.27 9.29 -1.91
C GLY A 60 8.63 9.12 -1.23
N MET A 61 8.63 8.88 0.08
CA MET A 61 9.83 8.45 0.82
C MET A 61 9.89 6.93 0.83
N ALA A 62 11.12 6.37 0.85
CA ALA A 62 11.33 4.93 1.03
C ALA A 62 12.52 4.68 1.95
N ILE A 63 12.43 3.63 2.76
CA ILE A 63 13.52 3.18 3.64
C ILE A 63 13.78 1.70 3.38
N ARG A 64 15.05 1.32 3.20
CA ARG A 64 15.52 -0.07 3.11
C ARG A 64 16.31 -0.41 4.35
N PHE A 65 16.00 -1.52 5.00
CA PHE A 65 16.70 -1.99 6.20
C PHE A 65 16.70 -3.52 6.27
N ASP A 66 17.64 -4.07 7.03
CA ASP A 66 17.71 -5.50 7.29
C ASP A 66 16.52 -5.96 8.15
N GLN A 67 15.86 -7.05 7.77
CA GLN A 67 14.76 -7.60 8.56
C GLN A 67 15.19 -7.95 10.01
N GLU A 68 16.49 -8.20 10.25
CA GLU A 68 17.02 -8.48 11.59
C GLU A 68 17.00 -7.25 12.51
N ASP A 69 16.99 -6.05 11.96
CA ASP A 69 16.76 -4.82 12.74
C ASP A 69 15.43 -4.86 13.50
N ALA A 70 14.45 -5.65 13.03
CA ALA A 70 13.18 -5.87 13.68
C ALA A 70 13.25 -7.14 14.56
N ARG A 71 13.31 -6.96 15.89
CA ARG A 71 13.24 -8.10 16.80
C ARG A 71 11.95 -8.88 16.62
N SER A 72 12.01 -10.22 16.67
CA SER A 72 10.83 -11.06 16.69
C SER A 72 10.03 -10.87 18.00
N MET A 73 8.71 -10.83 17.88
CA MET A 73 7.81 -10.61 19.01
C MET A 73 6.52 -11.43 18.89
N GLY A 74 5.81 -11.57 19.99
CA GLY A 74 4.57 -12.36 20.05
C GLY A 74 3.42 -11.71 19.28
N ARG A 75 2.38 -12.50 18.98
CA ARG A 75 1.21 -12.08 18.17
C ARG A 75 0.48 -10.86 18.72
N ASN A 76 0.35 -10.72 20.04
CA ASN A 76 -0.41 -9.66 20.71
C ASN A 76 0.39 -8.35 20.92
N SER A 77 1.41 -8.09 20.11
CA SER A 77 2.18 -6.84 20.18
C SER A 77 1.82 -5.90 19.03
N SER A 78 2.08 -4.60 19.22
CA SER A 78 1.80 -3.56 18.23
C SER A 78 2.97 -3.28 17.29
N GLY A 79 4.14 -3.90 17.52
CA GLY A 79 5.32 -3.66 16.71
C GLY A 79 6.20 -2.52 17.18
N VAL A 80 7.15 -2.15 16.34
CA VAL A 80 8.17 -1.11 16.54
C VAL A 80 8.19 -0.18 15.34
N LYS A 81 8.77 1.00 15.48
CA LYS A 81 8.88 1.97 14.38
C LYS A 81 9.71 1.40 13.22
N GLY A 82 9.10 1.27 12.05
CA GLY A 82 9.75 0.88 10.80
C GLY A 82 10.33 2.08 10.05
N ILE A 83 9.53 3.13 9.91
CA ILE A 83 9.88 4.41 9.28
C ILE A 83 9.40 5.58 10.14
N ASN A 84 10.09 6.71 10.07
CA ASN A 84 9.69 7.94 10.74
C ASN A 84 8.92 8.84 9.75
N LEU A 85 7.60 8.80 9.85
CA LEU A 85 6.70 9.56 9.00
C LEU A 85 6.68 11.05 9.39
N SER A 86 6.52 11.92 8.41
CA SER A 86 6.12 13.31 8.63
C SER A 86 4.65 13.40 9.03
N ALA A 87 4.21 14.54 9.57
CA ALA A 87 2.88 14.69 10.19
C ALA A 87 1.69 14.34 9.27
N SER A 88 1.84 14.56 7.95
CA SER A 88 0.79 14.31 6.95
C SER A 88 1.09 13.13 6.03
N ASP A 89 2.05 12.27 6.42
CA ASP A 89 2.48 11.13 5.63
C ASP A 89 1.97 9.81 6.22
N GLU A 90 1.81 8.82 5.37
CA GLU A 90 1.38 7.49 5.75
C GLU A 90 2.15 6.42 4.96
N LEU A 91 2.27 5.23 5.53
CA LEU A 91 2.82 4.09 4.84
C LEU A 91 1.81 3.57 3.81
N VAL A 92 2.29 3.26 2.61
CA VAL A 92 1.44 2.75 1.51
C VAL A 92 1.78 1.32 1.10
N GLY A 93 2.91 0.78 1.53
CA GLY A 93 3.27 -0.60 1.21
C GLY A 93 4.63 -1.00 1.74
N MET A 94 4.87 -2.30 1.67
CA MET A 94 6.08 -2.98 2.10
C MET A 94 6.44 -4.08 1.11
N VAL A 95 7.72 -4.21 0.75
CA VAL A 95 8.21 -5.31 -0.08
C VAL A 95 9.50 -5.89 0.48
N VAL A 96 9.79 -7.15 0.17
CA VAL A 96 11.11 -7.76 0.34
C VAL A 96 11.93 -7.38 -0.89
N ALA A 97 13.11 -6.79 -0.67
CA ALA A 97 13.97 -6.34 -1.74
C ALA A 97 14.87 -7.48 -2.24
N GLU A 98 14.78 -7.78 -3.52
CA GLU A 98 15.69 -8.68 -4.21
C GLU A 98 16.65 -7.86 -5.08
N PRO A 99 17.97 -8.12 -5.01
CA PRO A 99 18.98 -7.27 -5.66
C PRO A 99 18.79 -7.04 -7.16
N GLU A 100 18.37 -8.06 -7.87
CA GLU A 100 18.20 -8.08 -9.33
C GLU A 100 16.87 -7.45 -9.78
N GLN A 101 15.89 -7.42 -8.89
CA GLN A 101 14.56 -6.91 -9.14
C GLN A 101 14.47 -5.39 -8.95
N ALA A 102 13.30 -4.85 -9.24
CA ALA A 102 13.03 -3.42 -9.12
C ALA A 102 11.81 -3.14 -8.23
N LEU A 103 11.84 -1.99 -7.55
CA LEU A 103 10.67 -1.39 -6.94
C LEU A 103 9.92 -0.61 -8.02
N LEU A 104 8.69 -1.02 -8.30
CA LEU A 104 7.72 -0.22 -9.04
C LEU A 104 6.99 0.66 -8.03
N THR A 105 7.01 1.97 -8.26
CA THR A 105 6.27 2.97 -7.47
C THR A 105 5.23 3.63 -8.35
N VAL A 106 3.99 3.67 -7.90
CA VAL A 106 2.83 4.16 -8.65
C VAL A 106 2.14 5.28 -7.89
N CYS A 107 1.77 6.36 -8.59
CA CYS A 107 1.13 7.55 -8.03
C CYS A 107 -0.31 7.73 -8.53
N GLU A 108 -1.11 8.47 -7.75
CA GLU A 108 -2.54 8.75 -7.97
C GLU A 108 -2.88 9.20 -9.39
N ASN A 109 -2.04 10.04 -9.98
CA ASN A 109 -2.33 10.66 -11.29
C ASN A 109 -1.78 9.83 -12.48
N GLY A 110 -1.54 8.52 -12.27
CA GLY A 110 -1.11 7.59 -13.30
C GLY A 110 0.35 7.74 -13.72
N PHE A 111 1.19 8.32 -12.86
CA PHE A 111 2.64 8.36 -13.02
C PHE A 111 3.30 7.29 -12.17
N GLY A 112 4.44 6.80 -12.60
CA GLY A 112 5.21 5.80 -11.88
C GLY A 112 6.58 5.58 -12.49
N LYS A 113 7.34 4.68 -11.89
CA LYS A 113 8.67 4.32 -12.35
C LYS A 113 9.11 3.01 -11.73
N ARG A 114 10.10 2.36 -12.34
CA ARG A 114 10.87 1.29 -11.72
C ARG A 114 12.22 1.81 -11.25
N THR A 115 12.71 1.30 -10.13
CA THR A 115 14.07 1.57 -9.62
C THR A 115 14.66 0.28 -9.08
N ARG A 116 15.83 -0.17 -9.57
CA ARG A 116 16.47 -1.39 -9.07
C ARG A 116 16.81 -1.27 -7.59
N PHE A 117 16.63 -2.34 -6.84
CA PHE A 117 17.08 -2.39 -5.45
C PHE A 117 18.61 -2.32 -5.35
N GLY A 118 19.32 -3.07 -6.19
CA GLY A 118 20.77 -3.21 -6.16
C GLY A 118 21.27 -4.01 -4.97
N PHE A 119 22.50 -4.50 -5.12
CA PHE A 119 23.18 -5.24 -4.05
C PHE A 119 23.52 -4.31 -2.88
N VAL A 120 23.45 -4.85 -1.67
CA VAL A 120 24.04 -4.21 -0.50
C VAL A 120 25.54 -4.55 -0.52
N THR A 121 26.34 -3.67 -1.05
CA THR A 121 27.79 -3.71 -0.85
C THR A 121 28.03 -3.25 0.57
N GLY A 122 28.71 -4.06 1.41
CA GLY A 122 28.91 -3.79 2.85
C GLY A 122 29.78 -2.57 3.18
N LYS A 123 29.89 -1.63 2.27
CA LYS A 123 30.49 -0.32 2.45
C LYS A 123 29.40 0.72 2.27
N ASP A 124 29.16 1.49 3.31
CA ASP A 124 28.27 2.66 3.32
C ASP A 124 28.67 3.77 2.34
N ASP A 125 29.63 3.50 1.45
CA ASP A 125 30.46 4.48 0.80
C ASP A 125 30.40 4.51 -0.72
N ASP A 126 29.38 3.93 -1.36
CA ASP A 126 29.15 4.39 -2.72
C ASP A 126 28.42 5.75 -2.62
N PRO A 127 29.11 6.87 -2.86
CA PRO A 127 28.46 8.16 -3.04
C PRO A 127 27.68 8.07 -4.33
N VAL A 128 26.50 7.45 -4.24
CA VAL A 128 25.57 7.42 -5.35
C VAL A 128 25.13 8.87 -5.50
N ASP A 129 25.64 9.52 -6.52
CA ASP A 129 25.13 10.82 -6.95
C ASP A 129 23.62 10.73 -7.06
N GLU A 130 22.91 11.30 -6.08
CA GLU A 130 21.44 11.27 -6.03
C GLU A 130 20.80 11.96 -7.25
N SER A 131 21.59 12.69 -8.03
CA SER A 131 21.21 13.30 -9.29
C SER A 131 21.34 12.34 -10.47
N SER A 132 22.14 11.26 -10.34
CA SER A 132 22.29 10.29 -11.40
C SER A 132 21.06 9.40 -11.51
N GLY A 133 20.63 9.08 -12.73
CA GLY A 133 19.53 8.14 -12.99
C GLY A 133 19.78 6.71 -12.50
N THR A 134 20.91 6.45 -11.85
CA THR A 134 21.33 5.16 -11.29
C THR A 134 21.18 5.05 -9.78
N ALA A 135 20.74 6.12 -9.09
CA ALA A 135 20.56 6.12 -7.65
C ALA A 135 19.61 5.00 -7.18
N ARG A 136 20.08 4.18 -6.25
CA ARG A 136 19.39 3.00 -5.71
C ARG A 136 19.10 3.15 -4.23
N TYR A 137 18.52 2.11 -3.59
CA TYR A 137 18.15 2.14 -2.17
C TYR A 137 19.32 1.61 -1.32
N ARG A 138 20.08 2.49 -0.66
CA ARG A 138 21.06 2.06 0.33
C ARG A 138 20.35 1.52 1.58
N ARG A 139 20.96 0.54 2.25
CA ARG A 139 20.48 0.03 3.54
C ARG A 139 20.66 1.11 4.62
N GLN A 140 19.68 1.25 5.49
CA GLN A 140 19.66 2.17 6.62
C GLN A 140 19.21 1.40 7.86
N ARG A 141 19.35 1.98 9.04
CA ARG A 141 18.66 1.46 10.23
C ARG A 141 17.18 1.77 10.15
N ARG A 142 16.30 0.80 10.54
CA ARG A 142 14.86 1.04 10.61
C ARG A 142 14.52 2.24 11.49
N GLY A 143 13.36 2.85 11.27
CA GLY A 143 12.88 3.98 12.05
C GLY A 143 13.48 5.33 11.65
N GLY A 144 14.33 5.37 10.61
CA GLY A 144 14.80 6.61 9.98
C GLY A 144 13.72 7.26 9.10
N LYS A 145 14.03 8.44 8.57
CA LYS A 145 13.13 9.15 7.62
C LYS A 145 13.11 8.53 6.22
N GLY A 146 14.08 7.67 5.91
CA GLY A 146 14.25 7.12 4.56
C GLY A 146 14.91 8.10 3.59
N LEU A 147 14.81 7.75 2.31
CA LEU A 147 15.32 8.49 1.15
C LEU A 147 14.14 8.85 0.25
N ARG A 148 14.25 9.94 -0.50
CA ARG A 148 13.24 10.26 -1.51
C ARG A 148 13.33 9.25 -2.66
N ASP A 149 12.27 8.52 -2.85
CA ASP A 149 12.11 7.59 -3.97
C ASP A 149 11.59 8.31 -5.20
N ILE A 150 10.38 8.86 -5.11
CA ILE A 150 9.72 9.57 -6.19
C ILE A 150 9.32 10.99 -5.71
N LYS A 151 9.32 11.95 -6.63
CA LYS A 151 8.78 13.29 -6.35
C LYS A 151 7.26 13.23 -6.41
N ALA A 152 6.64 12.80 -5.30
CA ALA A 152 5.20 12.80 -5.12
C ALA A 152 4.63 14.22 -5.02
N GLY A 153 3.31 14.34 -5.15
CA GLY A 153 2.59 15.62 -5.15
C GLY A 153 2.58 16.30 -6.53
N GLY A 154 1.92 17.44 -6.61
CA GLY A 154 1.74 18.18 -7.86
C GLY A 154 1.14 17.32 -8.98
N ARG A 155 1.84 17.20 -10.12
CA ARG A 155 1.32 16.42 -11.26
C ARG A 155 1.19 14.91 -10.98
N ASN A 156 1.98 14.37 -10.06
CA ASN A 156 1.99 12.93 -9.77
C ASN A 156 0.88 12.53 -8.79
N GLY A 157 0.48 13.43 -7.90
CA GLY A 157 -0.32 13.05 -6.74
C GLY A 157 0.51 12.29 -5.71
N LYS A 158 -0.14 11.68 -4.73
CA LYS A 158 0.50 10.81 -3.73
C LYS A 158 0.88 9.46 -4.34
N VAL A 159 1.81 8.76 -3.71
CA VAL A 159 2.04 7.34 -4.00
C VAL A 159 0.85 6.54 -3.47
N VAL A 160 0.30 5.67 -4.31
CA VAL A 160 -0.83 4.79 -3.96
C VAL A 160 -0.42 3.35 -3.71
N GLY A 161 0.73 2.95 -4.24
CA GLY A 161 1.22 1.59 -4.03
C GLY A 161 2.63 1.39 -4.56
N ILE A 162 3.24 0.33 -4.07
CA ILE A 162 4.53 -0.19 -4.51
C ILE A 162 4.42 -1.69 -4.75
N VAL A 163 5.17 -2.18 -5.71
CA VAL A 163 5.29 -3.62 -5.98
C VAL A 163 6.73 -3.96 -6.34
N ARG A 164 7.19 -5.11 -5.89
CA ARG A 164 8.42 -5.72 -6.36
C ARG A 164 8.15 -6.39 -7.71
N VAL A 165 8.96 -6.09 -8.71
CA VAL A 165 8.74 -6.55 -10.08
C VAL A 165 10.00 -7.00 -10.78
N ASP A 166 9.86 -7.98 -11.66
CA ASP A 166 10.81 -8.37 -12.69
C ASP A 166 10.45 -7.81 -14.06
N GLU A 167 11.32 -7.95 -15.05
CA GLU A 167 11.07 -7.42 -16.40
C GLU A 167 9.98 -8.17 -17.14
N ASP A 168 9.82 -9.45 -16.85
CA ASP A 168 8.84 -10.35 -17.49
C ASP A 168 7.47 -10.33 -16.81
N ASP A 169 7.37 -9.64 -15.68
CA ASP A 169 6.10 -9.45 -14.99
C ASP A 169 5.15 -8.52 -15.75
N GLU A 170 3.90 -8.61 -15.36
CA GLU A 170 2.89 -7.62 -15.68
C GLU A 170 2.31 -6.99 -14.43
N ILE A 171 1.71 -5.85 -14.57
CA ILE A 171 0.96 -5.20 -13.49
C ILE A 171 -0.47 -4.97 -13.91
N LEU A 172 -1.37 -5.14 -12.97
CA LEU A 172 -2.76 -4.73 -13.07
C LEU A 172 -2.95 -3.47 -12.22
N MET A 173 -3.40 -2.40 -12.86
CA MET A 173 -3.71 -1.14 -12.21
C MET A 173 -5.22 -0.91 -12.22
N MET A 174 -5.76 -0.41 -11.10
CA MET A 174 -7.17 -0.11 -10.95
C MET A 174 -7.37 1.35 -10.55
N THR A 175 -8.32 2.01 -11.18
CA THR A 175 -8.71 3.38 -10.83
C THR A 175 -9.86 3.41 -9.84
N SER A 176 -10.07 4.56 -9.20
CA SER A 176 -11.17 4.79 -8.25
C SER A 176 -12.56 4.60 -8.88
N ARG A 177 -12.67 4.71 -10.21
CA ARG A 177 -13.90 4.48 -10.98
C ARG A 177 -14.00 3.07 -11.55
N GLY A 178 -13.10 2.16 -11.17
CA GLY A 178 -13.15 0.75 -11.57
C GLY A 178 -12.57 0.44 -12.95
N LYS A 179 -11.86 1.39 -13.59
CA LYS A 179 -11.12 1.11 -14.82
C LYS A 179 -9.90 0.25 -14.50
N LEU A 180 -9.73 -0.83 -15.23
CA LEU A 180 -8.59 -1.73 -15.12
C LEU A 180 -7.68 -1.59 -16.32
N GLN A 181 -6.36 -1.61 -16.09
CA GLN A 181 -5.36 -1.66 -17.16
C GLN A 181 -4.24 -2.62 -16.77
N ARG A 182 -3.92 -3.55 -17.65
CA ARG A 182 -2.78 -4.46 -17.56
C ARG A 182 -1.64 -3.89 -18.42
N VAL A 183 -0.43 -3.87 -17.88
CA VAL A 183 0.76 -3.30 -18.52
C VAL A 183 1.95 -4.20 -18.24
N ALA A 184 2.74 -4.51 -19.28
CA ALA A 184 3.99 -5.22 -19.13
C ALA A 184 5.02 -4.33 -18.41
N VAL A 185 5.67 -4.89 -17.39
CA VAL A 185 6.64 -4.15 -16.56
C VAL A 185 7.78 -3.56 -17.39
N ARG A 186 8.24 -4.27 -18.42
CA ARG A 186 9.30 -3.81 -19.33
C ARG A 186 8.98 -2.48 -20.06
N GLU A 187 7.70 -2.14 -20.20
CA GLU A 187 7.27 -0.88 -20.83
C GLU A 187 7.41 0.33 -19.88
N ILE A 188 7.61 0.08 -18.60
CA ILE A 188 7.76 1.13 -17.59
C ILE A 188 9.24 1.48 -17.47
N SER A 189 9.58 2.76 -17.56
CA SER A 189 10.96 3.23 -17.50
C SER A 189 11.65 2.83 -16.19
N LEU A 190 12.86 2.26 -16.34
CA LEU A 190 13.77 1.96 -15.25
C LEU A 190 14.64 3.20 -15.01
N VAL A 191 14.46 3.89 -13.90
CA VAL A 191 15.16 5.14 -13.56
C VAL A 191 15.55 5.15 -12.08
N GLY A 192 16.47 6.01 -11.71
CA GLY A 192 16.92 6.15 -10.32
C GLY A 192 15.86 6.79 -9.41
N ARG A 193 16.22 6.88 -8.11
CA ARG A 193 15.43 7.59 -7.10
C ARG A 193 15.35 9.10 -7.38
N ASN A 194 14.51 9.80 -6.61
CA ASN A 194 14.34 11.26 -6.61
C ASN A 194 13.93 11.84 -7.98
N THR A 195 13.22 11.07 -8.79
CA THR A 195 12.71 11.47 -10.10
C THR A 195 11.19 11.66 -10.06
N LYS A 196 10.62 12.25 -11.11
CA LYS A 196 9.16 12.38 -11.27
C LYS A 196 8.51 11.15 -11.90
N GLY A 197 9.32 10.19 -12.39
CA GLY A 197 8.81 9.06 -13.15
C GLY A 197 8.19 9.44 -14.50
N VAL A 198 7.51 8.48 -15.09
CA VAL A 198 6.83 8.57 -16.39
C VAL A 198 5.34 8.34 -16.23
N ARG A 199 4.57 8.68 -17.24
CA ARG A 199 3.15 8.32 -17.27
C ARG A 199 3.01 6.85 -17.66
N ILE A 200 2.41 6.06 -16.77
CA ILE A 200 2.16 4.62 -16.96
C ILE A 200 0.70 4.33 -17.29
N MET A 201 -0.22 5.21 -16.88
CA MET A 201 -1.64 5.10 -17.20
C MET A 201 -2.23 6.47 -17.53
N ARG A 202 -3.08 6.54 -18.55
CA ARG A 202 -3.90 7.72 -18.83
C ARG A 202 -5.22 7.61 -18.08
N LEU A 203 -5.47 8.58 -17.22
CA LEU A 203 -6.69 8.65 -16.43
C LEU A 203 -7.73 9.54 -17.12
N ASP A 204 -8.99 9.20 -16.91
CA ASP A 204 -10.11 10.04 -17.32
C ASP A 204 -10.23 11.25 -16.38
N LYS A 205 -11.03 12.25 -16.79
CA LYS A 205 -11.22 13.45 -15.97
C LYS A 205 -11.80 13.09 -14.62
N ASN A 206 -11.19 13.59 -13.55
CA ASN A 206 -11.58 13.33 -12.15
C ASN A 206 -11.52 11.83 -11.76
N ASP A 207 -10.63 11.06 -12.36
CA ASP A 207 -10.31 9.72 -11.94
C ASP A 207 -8.90 9.67 -11.35
N THR A 208 -8.64 8.75 -10.44
CA THR A 208 -7.35 8.55 -9.79
C THR A 208 -7.01 7.07 -9.73
N LEU A 209 -5.75 6.75 -9.76
CA LEU A 209 -5.28 5.40 -9.54
C LEU A 209 -5.46 5.05 -8.06
N SER A 210 -6.02 3.88 -7.76
CA SER A 210 -6.32 3.43 -6.39
C SER A 210 -5.53 2.20 -5.98
N ALA A 211 -5.14 1.35 -6.93
CA ALA A 211 -4.41 0.13 -6.62
C ALA A 211 -3.49 -0.30 -7.76
N VAL A 212 -2.45 -1.03 -7.42
CA VAL A 212 -1.55 -1.74 -8.32
C VAL A 212 -1.24 -3.12 -7.74
N VAL A 213 -1.26 -4.14 -8.59
CA VAL A 213 -0.95 -5.52 -8.22
C VAL A 213 -0.01 -6.11 -9.27
N ARG A 214 0.96 -6.91 -8.83
CA ARG A 214 1.82 -7.71 -9.69
C ARG A 214 1.04 -8.91 -10.22
N VAL A 215 1.18 -9.18 -11.50
CA VAL A 215 0.74 -10.42 -12.15
C VAL A 215 2.00 -11.15 -12.59
N PRO A 216 2.38 -12.23 -11.92
CA PRO A 216 3.55 -13.01 -12.31
C PRO A 216 3.31 -13.69 -13.65
N PRO A 217 4.38 -14.13 -14.37
CA PRO A 217 4.25 -15.01 -15.52
C PRO A 217 3.47 -16.27 -15.19
N ASP A 218 2.80 -16.84 -16.18
CA ASP A 218 1.92 -18.01 -15.99
C ASP A 218 2.66 -19.23 -15.40
N ASP A 219 3.96 -19.38 -15.67
CA ASP A 219 4.81 -20.45 -15.12
C ASP A 219 4.97 -20.37 -13.59
N GLU A 220 4.86 -19.15 -13.00
CA GLU A 220 4.86 -18.98 -11.55
C GLU A 220 3.45 -19.14 -10.94
N ALA A 221 2.39 -19.01 -11.73
CA ALA A 221 1.02 -19.15 -11.27
C ALA A 221 0.63 -20.61 -10.99
N GLU A 222 1.26 -21.57 -11.68
CA GLU A 222 1.00 -23.01 -11.48
C GLU A 222 1.50 -23.54 -10.13
N ASP A 223 2.56 -22.93 -9.57
CA ASP A 223 3.13 -23.34 -8.28
C ASP A 223 2.28 -22.87 -7.07
N LEU A 224 1.29 -22.01 -7.30
CA LEU A 224 0.32 -21.56 -6.29
C LEU A 224 -0.98 -22.37 -6.32
N SER A 225 -1.17 -23.28 -7.26
CA SER A 225 -2.30 -24.19 -7.28
C SER A 225 -2.10 -25.27 -6.21
N VAL A 226 -2.72 -25.09 -5.07
CA VAL A 226 -2.87 -26.12 -4.05
C VAL A 226 -3.54 -27.32 -4.70
N ASN A 227 -2.79 -28.41 -4.88
CA ASN A 227 -3.34 -29.69 -5.33
C ASN A 227 -4.51 -30.07 -4.40
N PRO A 228 -5.73 -30.27 -4.93
CA PRO A 228 -6.86 -30.69 -4.10
C PRO A 228 -6.72 -32.12 -3.56
N GLU A 229 -5.63 -32.81 -3.86
CA GLU A 229 -5.40 -34.21 -3.45
C GLU A 229 -4.71 -34.38 -2.09
N ASP A 230 -4.22 -33.30 -1.45
CA ASP A 230 -3.63 -33.32 -0.10
C ASP A 230 -4.65 -33.16 1.04
N ASN A 231 -5.88 -33.61 0.84
CA ASN A 231 -6.83 -33.72 1.93
C ASN A 231 -6.65 -35.10 2.58
N PRO A 232 -6.15 -35.26 3.82
CA PRO A 232 -6.03 -36.55 4.46
C PRO A 232 -7.42 -37.13 4.61
N SER A 233 -7.68 -38.16 3.82
CA SER A 233 -8.85 -39.02 3.88
C SER A 233 -9.14 -39.43 5.32
N SER A 234 -10.28 -39.01 5.83
CA SER A 234 -10.85 -39.58 7.04
C SER A 234 -11.23 -41.04 6.80
N PRO A 235 -10.82 -41.97 7.67
CA PRO A 235 -11.37 -43.33 7.64
C PRO A 235 -12.65 -43.32 8.47
N ASP A 236 -13.82 -43.36 7.85
CA ASP A 236 -14.86 -44.25 8.33
C ASP A 236 -16.01 -44.31 7.30
N GLY A 237 -16.20 -45.55 6.79
CA GLY A 237 -17.30 -45.87 5.92
C GLY A 237 -18.56 -46.17 6.72
N THR A 238 -19.60 -45.41 6.48
CA THR A 238 -20.96 -45.90 6.70
C THR A 238 -21.89 -45.21 5.72
N THR A 239 -22.26 -45.90 4.69
CA THR A 239 -23.31 -45.53 3.74
C THR A 239 -24.66 -45.86 4.35
N PRO A 240 -25.61 -44.95 4.41
CA PRO A 240 -27.03 -45.31 4.45
C PRO A 240 -27.63 -45.19 3.05
N ALA A 241 -28.40 -46.22 2.71
CA ALA A 241 -29.11 -46.43 1.47
C ALA A 241 -30.06 -45.33 1.06
N LEU A 242 -30.06 -45.07 -0.25
CA LEU A 242 -31.06 -44.28 -0.96
C LEU A 242 -32.45 -44.89 -0.79
N GLY A 243 -33.35 -44.12 -0.20
CA GLY A 243 -34.80 -44.30 -0.31
C GLY A 243 -35.33 -43.29 -1.30
N GLU A 244 -35.80 -43.77 -2.44
CA GLU A 244 -36.59 -43.04 -3.41
C GLU A 244 -37.92 -42.58 -2.77
N ARG A 245 -38.22 -41.30 -2.90
CA ARG A 245 -39.58 -40.81 -2.84
C ARG A 245 -39.78 -39.64 -3.83
N SER A 246 -40.38 -39.99 -4.92
CA SER A 246 -41.14 -39.12 -5.80
C SER A 246 -42.39 -38.64 -5.09
N GLU A 247 -42.68 -37.34 -5.12
CA GLU A 247 -44.05 -36.80 -5.14
C GLU A 247 -44.05 -35.30 -5.44
N ASN A 248 -44.54 -35.00 -6.60
CA ASN A 248 -45.58 -34.06 -7.00
C ASN A 248 -45.38 -32.56 -6.80
N ILE A 249 -45.34 -31.97 -7.96
CA ILE A 249 -45.54 -30.58 -8.28
C ILE A 249 -47.06 -30.28 -8.09
N GLU A 250 -47.39 -29.30 -7.28
CA GLU A 250 -48.63 -28.57 -7.42
C GLU A 250 -48.35 -27.07 -7.57
N THR A 251 -48.73 -26.58 -8.70
CA THR A 251 -48.88 -25.18 -9.07
C THR A 251 -50.15 -24.62 -8.44
N ASP A 252 -50.05 -23.56 -7.68
CA ASP A 252 -51.21 -22.72 -7.41
C ASP A 252 -50.88 -21.25 -7.65
N SER A 253 -51.60 -20.75 -8.62
CA SER A 253 -51.72 -19.37 -9.03
C SER A 253 -52.96 -18.76 -8.34
N ILE A 254 -52.82 -17.58 -7.73
CA ILE A 254 -53.90 -16.58 -7.49
C ILE A 254 -53.20 -15.28 -7.09
N SER A 255 -53.23 -14.24 -7.95
CA SER A 255 -54.24 -13.22 -8.17
C SER A 255 -54.19 -12.04 -7.18
N SER A 256 -53.77 -10.93 -7.72
CA SER A 256 -54.30 -9.54 -7.68
C SER A 256 -54.75 -8.88 -6.38
N GLY A 257 -54.39 -7.62 -6.28
CA GLY A 257 -55.06 -6.53 -5.54
C GLY A 257 -54.08 -5.74 -4.70
N GLU A 258 -53.91 -4.56 -4.87
CA GLU A 258 -54.49 -3.28 -5.08
C GLU A 258 -53.52 -2.17 -4.63
N GLU A 259 -53.59 -1.14 -5.36
CA GLU A 259 -52.97 0.18 -5.18
C GLU A 259 -53.22 0.79 -3.79
N ASN A 260 -52.24 1.55 -3.31
CA ASN A 260 -52.56 2.84 -2.71
C ASN A 260 -51.43 3.84 -2.95
N GLN A 261 -51.75 4.80 -3.76
CA GLN A 261 -51.14 6.12 -3.87
C GLN A 261 -51.40 6.88 -2.58
N ASP A 262 -50.38 7.53 -2.05
CA ASP A 262 -50.56 8.79 -1.36
C ASP A 262 -49.40 9.72 -1.67
N THR A 263 -49.79 10.67 -2.45
CA THR A 263 -49.17 11.94 -2.82
C THR A 263 -49.10 12.86 -1.60
N ILE A 264 -47.97 13.48 -1.30
CA ILE A 264 -47.93 14.86 -0.81
C ILE A 264 -46.61 15.51 -1.24
N ALA A 265 -46.75 16.56 -2.01
CA ALA A 265 -45.70 17.50 -2.43
C ALA A 265 -45.68 18.74 -1.49
N PRO A 266 -45.02 19.84 -1.82
CA PRO A 266 -43.88 20.40 -1.08
C PRO A 266 -44.22 21.78 -0.44
N ALA A 267 -43.39 22.28 0.38
CA ALA A 267 -43.36 23.71 0.77
C ALA A 267 -41.91 24.13 1.04
N ASN A 268 -41.34 24.95 0.19
CA ASN A 268 -41.26 26.43 0.19
C ASN A 268 -40.38 26.96 1.35
N GLU A 269 -39.21 27.49 0.96
CA GLU A 269 -38.90 28.93 0.82
C GLU A 269 -38.80 29.66 2.19
N ASP A 270 -37.76 30.25 2.54
CA ASP A 270 -37.32 31.62 2.32
C ASP A 270 -36.29 32.12 3.38
N SER A 271 -35.45 32.86 3.00
CA SER A 271 -34.86 34.19 3.28
C SER A 271 -33.46 34.10 3.88
N ALA A 272 -32.46 34.56 3.16
CA ALA A 272 -31.98 35.90 2.89
C ALA A 272 -31.73 36.77 4.17
N ASN A 273 -30.48 37.12 4.37
CA ASN A 273 -29.93 38.46 4.58
C ASN A 273 -28.48 38.37 5.04
N GLU A 274 -27.57 38.87 4.24
CA GLU A 274 -27.03 40.24 4.10
C GLU A 274 -26.11 40.65 5.24
N ASP A 275 -24.94 41.02 4.73
CA ASP A 275 -24.11 42.19 5.04
C ASP A 275 -23.44 42.36 6.40
N SER A 276 -22.14 42.45 6.36
CA SER A 276 -21.45 43.75 6.43
C SER A 276 -19.93 43.61 6.36
N ALA A 277 -19.41 44.39 5.45
CA ALA A 277 -18.01 44.79 5.33
C ALA A 277 -17.61 45.70 6.53
N ASN A 278 -16.31 45.73 6.80
CA ASN A 278 -15.50 46.94 7.08
C ASN A 278 -14.07 46.46 7.28
N GLU A 279 -13.20 46.79 6.37
CA GLU A 279 -12.40 48.02 6.21
C GLU A 279 -11.30 48.19 7.26
N ASP A 280 -10.12 48.18 6.69
CA ASP A 280 -8.96 49.06 6.84
C ASP A 280 -8.45 49.46 8.25
N SER A 281 -7.15 49.23 8.41
CA SER A 281 -6.23 50.34 8.62
C SER A 281 -4.76 49.94 8.58
N ASP A 282 -4.08 50.56 7.64
CA ASP A 282 -2.67 50.91 7.60
C ASP A 282 -2.08 51.39 8.94
N ASN A 283 -0.83 51.09 9.14
CA ASN A 283 0.21 52.08 9.46
C ASN A 283 1.58 51.41 9.55
N SER A 284 2.43 51.57 8.63
CA SER A 284 3.57 52.45 8.39
C SER A 284 4.51 52.74 9.57
N ASP A 285 5.77 52.54 9.19
CA ASP A 285 6.99 53.30 9.49
C ASP A 285 7.66 53.21 10.88
N SER A 286 8.92 52.86 10.90
CA SER A 286 10.16 53.67 10.81
C SER A 286 11.31 52.86 11.37
N GLU A 287 12.34 52.67 10.59
CA GLU A 287 13.63 53.36 10.49
C GLU A 287 14.49 53.43 11.75
N SER A 288 15.72 53.16 11.39
CA SER A 288 17.02 53.59 11.91
C SER A 288 17.70 52.57 12.80
N GLY A 289 18.82 51.98 12.42
CA GLY A 289 20.08 52.65 12.08
C GLY A 289 21.03 52.51 13.25
N ASN A 290 22.08 51.78 13.15
CA ASN A 290 23.41 52.32 13.32
C ASN A 290 24.53 51.27 13.36
N LEU A 291 25.57 51.61 12.67
CA LEU A 291 26.93 51.15 12.57
C LEU A 291 27.64 50.97 13.92
N GLY A 292 28.58 50.09 13.93
CA GLY A 292 29.60 49.99 14.96
C GLY A 292 30.63 48.89 14.67
N GLU A 293 31.66 49.26 13.96
CA GLU A 293 32.98 48.68 13.80
C GLU A 293 33.64 48.25 15.12
N SER A 294 34.43 47.24 15.06
CA SER A 294 35.90 47.17 15.16
C SER A 294 36.40 46.13 16.15
N ASP A 295 37.35 45.33 15.60
CA ASP A 295 38.64 44.84 16.12
C ASP A 295 38.69 44.12 17.50
N VAL A 296 39.10 42.86 17.47
CA VAL A 296 40.44 42.31 17.68
C VAL A 296 40.43 40.83 17.23
#